data_a56038d52eba5ee2696f0e98fd0fac39
#
_entry.id   a56038d52eba5ee2696f0e98fd0fac39
#
_cell.length_a   1.000
_cell.length_b   1.000
_cell.length_c   1.000
_cell.angle_alpha   90.00
_cell.angle_beta   90.00
_cell.angle_gamma   90.00
#
_symmetry.space_group_name_H-M   'P 1'
#
loop_
_entity.id
_entity.type
_entity.pdbx_description
1 polymer ?
#
loop_
_entity_poly.entity_id
_entity_poly.type
_entity_poly.pdbx_seq_one_letter_code
_entity_poly.pdbx_strand_id
1 'polypeptide(L)'
;MIKAITTVRFIKNKRDFDALNSLFSGLGFEPGEEWKSAKGQGRYFLAPVAKLELVLNEPLPADLWVEVTDLDSIFNLLKQRKVKVLSDVQETGWGSRAFVAEPAKGMKIAFWQPLQAHEDAIEGDLNSRGMRFGIVVSRWNSFITERLLQGAIDALRRTGCRSEDITIVRVPGSFEIPSQARTLAGTGKYDAIITLGCLIRGETTHYEHIATEVTRGIGQSAQETGVPHTYGVLTCENLEQALDRAGLKAGNKGFEAASSAVEMVSLKRMAAASRGKNAKV
;
A
#
# COMPACT_ATOMS: atom_id res chain seq x y z
N MET A 1 2.62 -20.79 4.97
CA MET A 1 1.69 -20.69 6.13
C MET A 1 0.25 -20.67 5.60
N ILE A 2 -0.71 -21.27 6.31
CA ILE A 2 -2.13 -21.24 5.90
C ILE A 2 -2.68 -19.85 6.14
N LYS A 3 -3.27 -19.21 5.12
CA LYS A 3 -3.91 -17.89 5.23
C LYS A 3 -5.39 -17.99 5.52
N ALA A 4 -6.09 -18.88 4.81
CA ALA A 4 -7.53 -19.05 4.95
C ALA A 4 -7.96 -20.47 4.61
N ILE A 5 -9.11 -20.87 5.12
CA ILE A 5 -9.80 -22.11 4.78
C ILE A 5 -11.17 -21.72 4.26
N THR A 6 -11.49 -22.17 3.05
CA THR A 6 -12.79 -21.93 2.41
C THR A 6 -13.51 -23.25 2.25
N THR A 7 -14.73 -23.34 2.76
CA THR A 7 -15.63 -24.45 2.48
C THR A 7 -16.41 -24.14 1.21
N VAL A 8 -16.35 -25.02 0.22
CA VAL A 8 -17.01 -24.86 -1.06
C VAL A 8 -18.11 -25.90 -1.21
N ARG A 9 -19.28 -25.49 -1.73
CA ARG A 9 -20.40 -26.38 -1.98
C ARG A 9 -20.87 -26.24 -3.41
N PHE A 10 -20.96 -27.38 -4.09
CA PHE A 10 -21.47 -27.46 -5.44
C PHE A 10 -23.00 -27.51 -5.46
N ILE A 11 -23.64 -26.64 -6.25
CA ILE A 11 -25.09 -26.54 -6.40
C ILE A 11 -25.44 -26.84 -7.83
N LYS A 12 -26.35 -27.84 -8.04
CA LYS A 12 -26.66 -28.36 -9.36
C LYS A 12 -27.58 -27.48 -10.21
N ASN A 13 -28.39 -26.63 -9.57
CA ASN A 13 -29.35 -25.82 -10.31
C ASN A 13 -29.42 -24.37 -9.79
N LYS A 14 -29.84 -23.48 -10.68
CA LYS A 14 -29.90 -22.03 -10.42
C LYS A 14 -30.89 -21.69 -9.32
N ARG A 15 -32.00 -22.37 -9.20
CA ARG A 15 -33.06 -22.11 -8.20
C ARG A 15 -32.51 -22.32 -6.78
N ASP A 16 -31.81 -23.41 -6.54
CA ASP A 16 -31.25 -23.73 -5.24
C ASP A 16 -30.09 -22.77 -4.91
N PHE A 17 -29.30 -22.40 -5.93
CA PHE A 17 -28.23 -21.41 -5.79
C PHE A 17 -28.80 -20.05 -5.33
N ASP A 18 -29.86 -19.55 -5.97
CA ASP A 18 -30.49 -18.27 -5.61
C ASP A 18 -31.18 -18.33 -4.24
N ALA A 19 -31.80 -19.47 -3.89
CA ALA A 19 -32.42 -19.70 -2.58
C ALA A 19 -31.37 -19.65 -1.45
N LEU A 20 -30.21 -20.30 -1.65
CA LEU A 20 -29.11 -20.28 -0.69
C LEU A 20 -28.44 -18.92 -0.59
N ASN A 21 -28.28 -18.19 -1.70
CA ASN A 21 -27.80 -16.80 -1.65
C ASN A 21 -28.69 -15.92 -0.75
N SER A 22 -30.03 -16.06 -0.91
CA SER A 22 -30.99 -15.31 -0.09
C SER A 22 -30.95 -15.73 1.38
N LEU A 23 -30.87 -17.03 1.65
CA LEU A 23 -30.79 -17.59 2.99
C LEU A 23 -29.54 -17.09 3.75
N PHE A 24 -28.35 -17.21 3.16
CA PHE A 24 -27.11 -16.80 3.83
C PHE A 24 -27.04 -15.29 4.07
N SER A 25 -27.51 -14.48 3.12
CA SER A 25 -27.65 -13.04 3.35
C SER A 25 -28.62 -12.72 4.49
N GLY A 26 -29.73 -13.47 4.59
CA GLY A 26 -30.70 -13.33 5.68
C GLY A 26 -30.22 -13.79 7.05
N LEU A 27 -29.22 -14.68 7.09
CA LEU A 27 -28.56 -15.16 8.31
C LEU A 27 -27.39 -14.26 8.78
N GLY A 28 -27.15 -13.12 8.10
CA GLY A 28 -26.13 -12.17 8.49
C GLY A 28 -24.72 -12.49 7.95
N PHE A 29 -24.60 -13.39 6.98
CA PHE A 29 -23.36 -13.51 6.22
C PHE A 29 -23.24 -12.33 5.25
N GLU A 30 -22.09 -11.69 5.22
CA GLU A 30 -21.83 -10.64 4.25
C GLU A 30 -21.55 -11.26 2.87
N PRO A 31 -22.32 -10.88 1.82
CA PRO A 31 -22.02 -11.34 0.46
C PRO A 31 -20.70 -10.73 -0.01
N GLY A 32 -19.76 -11.60 -0.36
CA GLY A 32 -18.48 -11.24 -0.97
C GLY A 32 -18.55 -11.20 -2.49
N GLU A 33 -17.40 -11.34 -3.13
CA GLU A 33 -17.27 -11.29 -4.59
C GLU A 33 -18.05 -12.39 -5.29
N GLU A 34 -18.66 -12.05 -6.42
CA GLU A 34 -19.20 -13.01 -7.41
C GLU A 34 -18.18 -13.22 -8.52
N TRP A 35 -18.08 -14.45 -8.98
CA TRP A 35 -17.31 -14.77 -10.17
C TRP A 35 -18.19 -15.53 -11.19
N LYS A 36 -17.85 -15.37 -12.48
CA LYS A 36 -18.48 -16.08 -13.59
C LYS A 36 -17.41 -16.58 -14.55
N SER A 37 -17.56 -17.81 -15.01
CA SER A 37 -16.72 -18.42 -16.02
C SER A 37 -17.61 -19.04 -17.11
N ALA A 38 -16.99 -19.54 -18.20
CA ALA A 38 -17.70 -20.31 -19.22
C ALA A 38 -18.30 -21.62 -18.67
N LYS A 39 -17.80 -22.13 -17.54
CA LYS A 39 -18.19 -23.42 -16.94
C LYS A 39 -19.16 -23.28 -15.78
N GLY A 40 -19.21 -22.09 -15.12
CA GLY A 40 -20.06 -21.90 -13.96
C GLY A 40 -19.98 -20.50 -13.36
N GLN A 41 -20.61 -20.32 -12.23
CA GLN A 41 -20.57 -19.10 -11.43
C GLN A 41 -20.51 -19.44 -9.95
N GLY A 42 -19.99 -18.53 -9.13
CA GLY A 42 -19.94 -18.69 -7.69
C GLY A 42 -20.06 -17.37 -6.94
N ARG A 43 -20.35 -17.45 -5.65
CA ARG A 43 -20.36 -16.32 -4.73
C ARG A 43 -19.77 -16.74 -3.40
N TYR A 44 -18.95 -15.87 -2.85
CA TYR A 44 -18.43 -16.00 -1.49
C TYR A 44 -19.41 -15.43 -0.48
N PHE A 45 -19.44 -16.05 0.71
CA PHE A 45 -20.09 -15.53 1.90
C PHE A 45 -19.07 -15.47 3.03
N LEU A 46 -18.97 -14.31 3.64
CA LEU A 46 -18.01 -14.02 4.68
C LEU A 46 -18.68 -14.01 6.06
N ALA A 47 -18.03 -14.61 7.03
CA ALA A 47 -18.32 -14.46 8.44
C ALA A 47 -17.00 -14.18 9.18
N PRO A 48 -17.00 -13.63 10.41
CA PRO A 48 -15.79 -13.19 11.10
C PRO A 48 -14.68 -14.24 11.21
N VAL A 49 -15.04 -15.53 11.17
CA VAL A 49 -14.09 -16.66 11.34
C VAL A 49 -14.21 -17.74 10.24
N ALA A 50 -15.05 -17.54 9.24
CA ALA A 50 -15.30 -18.55 8.21
C ALA A 50 -15.60 -17.92 6.85
N LYS A 51 -15.25 -18.65 5.78
CA LYS A 51 -15.58 -18.31 4.40
C LYS A 51 -16.31 -19.49 3.79
N LEU A 52 -17.48 -19.25 3.21
CA LEU A 52 -18.26 -20.23 2.46
C LEU A 52 -18.36 -19.77 1.01
N GLU A 53 -18.19 -20.68 0.07
CA GLU A 53 -18.39 -20.43 -1.34
C GLU A 53 -19.46 -21.38 -1.89
N LEU A 54 -20.43 -20.84 -2.63
CA LEU A 54 -21.40 -21.58 -3.39
C LEU A 54 -21.02 -21.53 -4.88
N VAL A 55 -20.91 -22.70 -5.50
CA VAL A 55 -20.54 -22.83 -6.93
C VAL A 55 -21.64 -23.55 -7.67
N LEU A 56 -22.10 -22.95 -8.78
CA LEU A 56 -23.14 -23.48 -9.64
C LEU A 56 -22.52 -23.99 -10.95
N ASN A 57 -22.89 -25.22 -11.33
CA ASN A 57 -22.56 -25.88 -12.62
C ASN A 57 -21.07 -26.18 -12.86
N GLU A 58 -20.22 -26.07 -11.89
CA GLU A 58 -18.80 -26.46 -12.00
C GLU A 58 -18.48 -27.55 -10.97
N PRO A 59 -18.15 -28.79 -11.41
CA PRO A 59 -17.76 -29.84 -10.48
C PRO A 59 -16.46 -29.47 -9.78
N LEU A 60 -16.47 -29.52 -8.45
CA LEU A 60 -15.31 -29.15 -7.65
C LEU A 60 -14.35 -30.33 -7.51
N PRO A 61 -13.05 -30.13 -7.66
CA PRO A 61 -12.05 -31.17 -7.50
C PRO A 61 -11.82 -31.56 -6.04
N ALA A 62 -12.26 -30.72 -5.07
CA ALA A 62 -12.02 -30.90 -3.65
C ALA A 62 -13.18 -30.39 -2.78
N ASP A 63 -13.29 -30.95 -1.57
CA ASP A 63 -14.29 -30.61 -0.56
C ASP A 63 -13.87 -29.42 0.31
N LEU A 64 -12.55 -29.19 0.43
CA LEU A 64 -11.95 -28.16 1.23
C LEU A 64 -10.90 -27.42 0.40
N TRP A 65 -10.91 -26.09 0.50
CA TRP A 65 -9.96 -25.23 -0.17
C TRP A 65 -9.12 -24.46 0.86
N VAL A 66 -7.79 -24.60 0.77
CA VAL A 66 -6.84 -24.01 1.72
C VAL A 66 -5.95 -23.04 0.98
N GLU A 67 -6.07 -21.76 1.31
CA GLU A 67 -5.16 -20.72 0.83
C GLU A 67 -3.84 -20.78 1.58
N VAL A 68 -2.74 -20.81 0.84
CA VAL A 68 -1.39 -20.87 1.41
C VAL A 68 -0.51 -19.74 0.88
N THR A 69 0.52 -19.38 1.61
CA THR A 69 1.49 -18.36 1.21
C THR A 69 2.59 -18.88 0.31
N ASP A 70 2.87 -20.17 0.36
CA ASP A 70 3.93 -20.83 -0.41
C ASP A 70 3.44 -22.24 -0.81
N LEU A 71 2.89 -22.29 -2.02
CA LEU A 71 2.27 -23.49 -2.57
C LEU A 71 3.30 -24.59 -2.86
N ASP A 72 4.47 -24.19 -3.36
CA ASP A 72 5.53 -25.13 -3.74
C ASP A 72 6.13 -25.82 -2.50
N SER A 73 6.31 -25.10 -1.39
CA SER A 73 6.75 -25.69 -0.12
C SER A 73 5.73 -26.68 0.43
N ILE A 74 4.43 -26.36 0.37
CA ILE A 74 3.37 -27.30 0.81
C ILE A 74 3.34 -28.55 -0.09
N PHE A 75 3.43 -28.38 -1.40
CA PHE A 75 3.45 -29.51 -2.35
C PHE A 75 4.61 -30.46 -2.06
N ASN A 76 5.83 -29.92 -1.88
CA ASN A 76 7.02 -30.71 -1.57
C ASN A 76 6.91 -31.39 -0.20
N LEU A 77 6.38 -30.69 0.81
CA LEU A 77 6.17 -31.28 2.14
C LEU A 77 5.21 -32.48 2.10
N LEU A 78 4.09 -32.37 1.36
CA LEU A 78 3.12 -33.45 1.25
C LEU A 78 3.71 -34.65 0.51
N LYS A 79 4.50 -34.41 -0.55
CA LYS A 79 5.24 -35.47 -1.25
C LYS A 79 6.26 -36.19 -0.33
N GLN A 80 7.04 -35.45 0.45
CA GLN A 80 7.98 -36.01 1.42
C GLN A 80 7.26 -36.88 2.46
N ARG A 81 6.08 -36.46 2.92
CA ARG A 81 5.25 -37.21 3.86
C ARG A 81 4.46 -38.34 3.23
N LYS A 82 4.67 -38.64 1.92
CA LYS A 82 3.98 -39.67 1.17
C LYS A 82 2.46 -39.51 1.14
N VAL A 83 1.97 -38.30 1.27
CA VAL A 83 0.54 -37.98 1.07
C VAL A 83 0.22 -38.13 -0.40
N LYS A 84 -0.92 -38.73 -0.71
CA LYS A 84 -1.38 -38.92 -2.09
C LYS A 84 -1.74 -37.58 -2.71
N VAL A 85 -0.94 -37.15 -3.68
CA VAL A 85 -1.21 -35.95 -4.50
C VAL A 85 -1.99 -36.40 -5.75
N LEU A 86 -3.10 -35.71 -6.04
CA LEU A 86 -4.02 -36.06 -7.13
C LEU A 86 -3.77 -35.27 -8.40
N SER A 87 -3.17 -34.08 -8.30
CA SER A 87 -2.77 -33.27 -9.46
C SER A 87 -1.44 -32.57 -9.17
N ASP A 88 -0.66 -32.26 -10.20
CA ASP A 88 0.47 -31.36 -10.09
C ASP A 88 -0.02 -29.91 -9.87
N VAL A 89 0.88 -29.01 -9.48
CA VAL A 89 0.60 -27.59 -9.38
C VAL A 89 0.27 -27.03 -10.76
N GLN A 90 -0.90 -26.46 -10.93
CA GLN A 90 -1.40 -25.91 -12.20
C GLN A 90 -1.95 -24.51 -11.99
N GLU A 91 -1.86 -23.67 -13.03
CA GLU A 91 -2.58 -22.41 -13.07
C GLU A 91 -4.08 -22.65 -13.27
N THR A 92 -4.87 -21.88 -12.54
CA THR A 92 -6.32 -21.92 -12.61
C THR A 92 -6.85 -20.80 -13.51
N GLY A 93 -8.04 -20.96 -14.07
CA GLY A 93 -8.66 -19.94 -14.92
C GLY A 93 -9.09 -18.66 -14.19
N TRP A 94 -8.91 -18.58 -12.87
CA TRP A 94 -9.26 -17.42 -12.02
C TRP A 94 -8.04 -16.74 -11.38
N GLY A 95 -6.85 -16.87 -12.00
CA GLY A 95 -5.65 -16.12 -11.56
C GLY A 95 -5.02 -16.65 -10.28
N SER A 96 -4.97 -17.98 -10.11
CA SER A 96 -4.25 -18.63 -9.02
C SER A 96 -3.52 -19.89 -9.49
N ARG A 97 -2.65 -20.43 -8.65
CA ARG A 97 -2.05 -21.76 -8.81
C ARG A 97 -2.68 -22.67 -7.76
N ALA A 98 -2.95 -23.91 -8.11
CA ALA A 98 -3.54 -24.88 -7.20
C ALA A 98 -3.07 -26.31 -7.50
N PHE A 99 -3.17 -27.17 -6.48
CA PHE A 99 -3.12 -28.63 -6.63
C PHE A 99 -4.07 -29.29 -5.63
N VAL A 100 -4.42 -30.56 -5.91
CA VAL A 100 -5.31 -31.35 -5.04
C VAL A 100 -4.55 -32.50 -4.42
N ALA A 101 -4.74 -32.73 -3.12
CA ALA A 101 -4.22 -33.89 -2.41
C ALA A 101 -5.33 -34.65 -1.68
N GLU A 102 -5.11 -35.93 -1.40
CA GLU A 102 -5.99 -36.80 -0.64
C GLU A 102 -5.22 -37.31 0.61
N PRO A 103 -5.17 -36.55 1.71
CA PRO A 103 -4.44 -36.91 2.92
C PRO A 103 -5.07 -38.09 3.66
N ALA A 104 -6.35 -38.33 3.46
CA ALA A 104 -7.08 -39.52 3.92
C ALA A 104 -8.05 -39.98 2.84
N LYS A 105 -8.36 -41.28 2.80
CA LYS A 105 -9.24 -41.86 1.78
C LYS A 105 -10.59 -41.13 1.72
N GLY A 106 -10.90 -40.55 0.58
CA GLY A 106 -12.13 -39.81 0.31
C GLY A 106 -12.13 -38.35 0.76
N MET A 107 -11.04 -37.86 1.43
CA MET A 107 -10.91 -36.46 1.82
C MET A 107 -10.01 -35.74 0.83
N LYS A 108 -10.58 -34.94 -0.06
CA LYS A 108 -9.84 -34.16 -1.05
C LYS A 108 -9.70 -32.72 -0.59
N ILE A 109 -8.47 -32.23 -0.58
CA ILE A 109 -8.12 -30.86 -0.22
C ILE A 109 -7.43 -30.21 -1.42
N ALA A 110 -7.95 -29.07 -1.86
CA ALA A 110 -7.27 -28.18 -2.80
C ALA A 110 -6.44 -27.17 -2.03
N PHE A 111 -5.14 -27.14 -2.26
CA PHE A 111 -4.25 -26.08 -1.80
C PHE A 111 -4.09 -25.09 -2.95
N TRP A 112 -4.21 -23.80 -2.65
CA TRP A 112 -4.13 -22.78 -3.67
C TRP A 112 -3.42 -21.53 -3.16
N GLN A 113 -2.85 -20.81 -4.12
CA GLN A 113 -2.16 -19.54 -3.91
C GLN A 113 -2.56 -18.59 -5.05
N PRO A 114 -2.99 -17.34 -4.75
CA PRO A 114 -3.22 -16.37 -5.81
C PRO A 114 -1.98 -16.26 -6.70
N LEU A 115 -2.15 -16.17 -8.01
CA LEU A 115 -1.08 -15.66 -8.88
C LEU A 115 -0.84 -14.22 -8.44
N GLN A 116 0.30 -14.00 -7.81
CA GLN A 116 0.66 -12.65 -7.41
C GLN A 116 0.91 -11.85 -8.70
N ALA A 117 -0.04 -10.98 -9.04
CA ALA A 117 0.26 -9.89 -9.94
C ALA A 117 1.30 -9.01 -9.20
N HIS A 118 2.56 -9.10 -9.61
CA HIS A 118 3.67 -8.28 -9.16
C HIS A 118 4.22 -8.52 -7.72
N GLU A 119 4.53 -9.76 -7.34
CA GLU A 119 5.30 -10.02 -6.10
C GLU A 119 6.75 -9.47 -6.13
N ASP A 120 7.24 -9.04 -7.28
CA ASP A 120 8.56 -8.44 -7.42
C ASP A 120 8.57 -6.91 -7.20
N ALA A 121 7.44 -6.29 -6.85
CA ALA A 121 7.41 -4.87 -6.53
C ALA A 121 8.10 -4.63 -5.17
N ILE A 122 9.15 -3.82 -5.19
CA ILE A 122 9.77 -3.34 -3.96
C ILE A 122 8.97 -2.12 -3.50
N GLU A 123 8.27 -2.23 -2.38
CA GLU A 123 7.53 -1.15 -1.75
C GLU A 123 8.17 -0.76 -0.42
N GLY A 124 8.19 0.55 -0.12
CA GLY A 124 8.66 1.04 1.16
C GLY A 124 7.66 0.79 2.27
N ASP A 125 8.13 0.64 3.49
CA ASP A 125 7.29 0.61 4.69
C ASP A 125 7.15 1.99 5.34
N LEU A 126 6.22 2.11 6.29
CA LEU A 126 5.99 3.33 7.07
C LEU A 126 6.64 3.26 8.46
N ASN A 127 7.83 2.69 8.59
CA ASN A 127 8.58 2.65 9.83
C ASN A 127 9.74 3.64 9.80
N SER A 128 9.59 4.76 10.51
CA SER A 128 10.57 5.85 10.55
C SER A 128 11.61 5.74 11.66
N ARG A 129 11.66 4.63 12.41
CA ARG A 129 12.63 4.46 13.50
C ARG A 129 14.07 4.56 13.00
N GLY A 130 14.86 5.42 13.64
CA GLY A 130 16.25 5.66 13.27
C GLY A 130 16.44 6.40 11.95
N MET A 131 15.37 7.04 11.42
CA MET A 131 15.44 7.97 10.31
C MET A 131 15.49 9.40 10.84
N ARG A 132 16.20 10.28 10.12
CA ARG A 132 16.35 11.72 10.46
C ARG A 132 15.75 12.57 9.35
N PHE A 133 14.90 13.52 9.74
CA PHE A 133 14.16 14.36 8.80
C PHE A 133 14.46 15.84 8.99
N GLY A 134 14.70 16.53 7.87
CA GLY A 134 14.70 17.98 7.81
C GLY A 134 13.34 18.46 7.27
N ILE A 135 12.66 19.34 8.00
CA ILE A 135 11.41 19.98 7.54
C ILE A 135 11.73 21.45 7.23
N VAL A 136 11.54 21.84 5.96
CA VAL A 136 11.64 23.25 5.54
C VAL A 136 10.24 23.80 5.37
N VAL A 137 9.87 24.80 6.16
CA VAL A 137 8.52 25.38 6.17
C VAL A 137 8.56 26.89 5.98
N SER A 138 7.71 27.42 5.07
CA SER A 138 7.60 28.85 4.84
C SER A 138 6.78 29.54 5.94
N ARG A 139 7.18 30.79 6.27
CA ARG A 139 6.47 31.65 7.23
C ARG A 139 5.25 32.34 6.62
N TRP A 140 5.29 32.68 5.34
CA TRP A 140 4.14 33.25 4.67
C TRP A 140 2.98 32.26 4.65
N ASN A 141 1.77 32.79 4.80
CA ASN A 141 0.55 32.01 4.99
C ASN A 141 0.62 31.08 6.22
N SER A 142 1.16 31.59 7.33
CA SER A 142 1.45 30.82 8.55
C SER A 142 0.25 30.07 9.10
N PHE A 143 -0.96 30.61 8.97
CA PHE A 143 -2.19 29.91 9.38
C PHE A 143 -2.38 28.55 8.68
N ILE A 144 -1.90 28.44 7.45
CA ILE A 144 -1.92 27.19 6.67
C ILE A 144 -0.66 26.38 6.94
N THR A 145 0.53 26.99 6.83
CA THR A 145 1.80 26.26 6.90
C THR A 145 2.08 25.65 8.27
N GLU A 146 1.60 26.26 9.36
CA GLU A 146 1.67 25.66 10.70
C GLU A 146 0.80 24.39 10.80
N ARG A 147 -0.36 24.35 10.18
CA ARG A 147 -1.20 23.14 10.13
C ARG A 147 -0.57 22.03 9.31
N LEU A 148 0.09 22.38 8.19
CA LEU A 148 0.89 21.42 7.42
C LEU A 148 2.04 20.86 8.27
N LEU A 149 2.76 21.75 9.00
CA LEU A 149 3.83 21.34 9.89
C LEU A 149 3.36 20.40 11.00
N GLN A 150 2.23 20.72 11.63
CA GLN A 150 1.63 19.86 12.65
C GLN A 150 1.26 18.47 12.07
N GLY A 151 0.67 18.44 10.88
CA GLY A 151 0.37 17.19 10.18
C GLY A 151 1.64 16.37 9.87
N ALA A 152 2.70 17.00 9.40
CA ALA A 152 3.97 16.34 9.13
C ALA A 152 4.60 15.73 10.40
N ILE A 153 4.60 16.49 11.51
CA ILE A 153 5.12 16.00 12.80
C ILE A 153 4.26 14.84 13.33
N ASP A 154 2.93 14.91 13.19
CA ASP A 154 2.03 13.82 13.58
C ASP A 154 2.31 12.54 12.81
N ALA A 155 2.46 12.61 11.48
CA ALA A 155 2.83 11.47 10.63
C ALA A 155 4.16 10.84 11.06
N LEU A 156 5.19 11.64 11.25
CA LEU A 156 6.50 11.16 11.67
C LEU A 156 6.46 10.46 13.04
N ARG A 157 5.72 11.03 14.00
CA ARG A 157 5.56 10.42 15.34
C ARG A 157 4.80 9.12 15.29
N ARG A 158 3.71 9.05 14.54
CA ARG A 158 2.91 7.83 14.37
C ARG A 158 3.70 6.69 13.71
N THR A 159 4.64 7.03 12.84
CA THR A 159 5.51 6.04 12.18
C THR A 159 6.74 5.67 13.00
N GLY A 160 6.95 6.28 14.18
CA GLY A 160 7.98 5.92 15.16
C GLY A 160 9.22 6.81 15.19
N CYS A 161 9.20 7.98 14.50
CA CYS A 161 10.28 8.95 14.56
C CYS A 161 10.34 9.66 15.92
N ARG A 162 11.54 9.82 16.47
CA ARG A 162 11.75 10.55 17.72
C ARG A 162 11.80 12.05 17.44
N SER A 163 11.39 12.87 18.41
CA SER A 163 11.37 14.33 18.25
C SER A 163 12.77 14.92 18.01
N GLU A 164 13.82 14.32 18.55
CA GLU A 164 15.22 14.72 18.37
C GLU A 164 15.76 14.43 16.96
N ASP A 165 15.10 13.55 16.21
CA ASP A 165 15.45 13.20 14.83
C ASP A 165 14.72 14.09 13.79
N ILE A 166 13.95 15.08 14.25
CA ILE A 166 13.22 16.03 13.42
C ILE A 166 13.82 17.42 13.58
N THR A 167 14.36 17.98 12.51
CA THR A 167 14.86 19.37 12.48
C THR A 167 13.90 20.23 11.67
N ILE A 168 13.42 21.31 12.24
CA ILE A 168 12.52 22.27 11.59
C ILE A 168 13.27 23.54 11.25
N VAL A 169 13.25 23.93 9.98
CA VAL A 169 13.85 25.17 9.49
C VAL A 169 12.76 26.03 8.86
N ARG A 170 12.64 27.28 9.34
CA ARG A 170 11.66 28.25 8.87
C ARG A 170 12.30 29.21 7.89
N VAL A 171 11.73 29.29 6.67
CA VAL A 171 12.16 30.22 5.63
C VAL A 171 11.12 31.34 5.43
N PRO A 172 11.50 32.50 4.86
CA PRO A 172 10.55 33.60 4.67
C PRO A 172 9.32 33.24 3.85
N GLY A 173 9.51 32.74 2.64
CA GLY A 173 8.44 32.38 1.69
C GLY A 173 8.68 31.04 1.05
N SER A 174 7.79 30.64 0.16
CA SER A 174 7.92 29.37 -0.57
C SER A 174 9.10 29.38 -1.54
N PHE A 175 9.48 30.55 -2.07
CA PHE A 175 10.60 30.69 -3.02
C PHE A 175 11.94 30.27 -2.41
N GLU A 176 12.13 30.44 -1.12
CA GLU A 176 13.37 30.08 -0.38
C GLU A 176 13.45 28.59 -0.03
N ILE A 177 12.36 27.85 -0.14
CA ILE A 177 12.30 26.42 0.22
C ILE A 177 13.33 25.58 -0.53
N PRO A 178 13.45 25.64 -1.89
CA PRO A 178 14.37 24.76 -2.62
C PRO A 178 15.83 24.97 -2.21
N SER A 179 16.26 26.22 -2.04
CA SER A 179 17.62 26.57 -1.65
C SER A 179 17.96 26.02 -0.26
N GLN A 180 17.06 26.20 0.70
CA GLN A 180 17.26 25.70 2.06
C GLN A 180 17.18 24.18 2.13
N ALA A 181 16.27 23.56 1.38
CA ALA A 181 16.16 22.10 1.28
C ALA A 181 17.46 21.47 0.76
N ARG A 182 18.04 22.07 -0.30
CA ARG A 182 19.35 21.65 -0.84
C ARG A 182 20.47 21.79 0.18
N THR A 183 20.50 22.90 0.93
CA THR A 183 21.48 23.12 1.97
C THR A 183 21.41 22.05 3.06
N LEU A 184 20.21 21.71 3.54
CA LEU A 184 20.03 20.64 4.53
C LEU A 184 20.45 19.28 3.99
N ALA A 185 20.01 18.93 2.77
CA ALA A 185 20.35 17.66 2.13
C ALA A 185 21.87 17.50 1.96
N GLY A 186 22.58 18.58 1.60
CA GLY A 186 24.04 18.60 1.45
C GLY A 186 24.82 18.38 2.74
N THR A 187 24.19 18.52 3.91
CA THR A 187 24.87 18.24 5.20
C THR A 187 25.12 16.76 5.46
N GLY A 188 24.43 15.85 4.75
CA GLY A 188 24.49 14.41 4.99
C GLY A 188 23.86 13.95 6.32
N LYS A 189 23.18 14.85 7.04
CA LYS A 189 22.58 14.57 8.36
C LYS A 189 21.17 14.01 8.29
N TYR A 190 20.47 14.15 7.16
CA TYR A 190 19.07 13.81 7.00
C TYR A 190 18.87 12.70 5.96
N ASP A 191 17.97 11.79 6.28
CA ASP A 191 17.56 10.72 5.36
C ASP A 191 16.58 11.22 4.30
N ALA A 192 15.74 12.21 4.64
CA ALA A 192 14.85 12.91 3.71
C ALA A 192 14.60 14.36 4.13
N ILE A 193 14.18 15.19 3.18
CA ILE A 193 13.75 16.57 3.38
C ILE A 193 12.25 16.69 3.06
N ILE A 194 11.49 17.25 3.97
CA ILE A 194 10.05 17.52 3.81
C ILE A 194 9.89 19.02 3.56
N THR A 195 9.26 19.40 2.46
CA THR A 195 9.08 20.81 2.10
C THR A 195 7.62 21.22 2.26
N LEU A 196 7.38 22.27 3.05
CA LEU A 196 6.05 22.74 3.41
C LEU A 196 5.90 24.23 3.09
N GLY A 197 4.87 24.56 2.31
CA GLY A 197 4.57 25.92 1.91
C GLY A 197 3.14 26.09 1.49
N CYS A 198 2.72 27.33 1.22
CA CYS A 198 1.41 27.62 0.68
C CYS A 198 1.48 28.82 -0.24
N LEU A 199 1.08 28.63 -1.49
CA LEU A 199 0.89 29.64 -2.49
C LEU A 199 -0.62 29.76 -2.80
N ILE A 200 -1.16 30.97 -2.68
CA ILE A 200 -2.55 31.27 -3.01
C ILE A 200 -2.51 32.29 -4.16
N ARG A 201 -3.26 32.03 -5.22
CA ARG A 201 -3.30 32.89 -6.39
C ARG A 201 -3.78 34.28 -6.03
N GLY A 202 -3.02 35.29 -6.44
CA GLY A 202 -3.38 36.69 -6.39
C GLY A 202 -3.78 37.23 -7.77
N GLU A 203 -3.83 38.55 -7.91
CA GLU A 203 -4.25 39.23 -9.14
C GLU A 203 -3.16 39.28 -10.23
N THR A 204 -1.92 38.96 -9.89
CA THR A 204 -0.77 39.05 -10.82
C THR A 204 -0.22 37.67 -11.15
N THR A 205 0.60 37.59 -12.20
CA THR A 205 1.28 36.35 -12.63
C THR A 205 2.39 35.91 -11.70
N HIS A 206 2.61 36.60 -10.57
CA HIS A 206 3.64 36.26 -9.58
C HIS A 206 3.49 34.81 -9.04
N TYR A 207 2.25 34.39 -8.85
CA TYR A 207 1.93 33.03 -8.36
C TYR A 207 2.51 31.95 -9.29
N GLU A 208 2.32 32.07 -10.60
CA GLU A 208 2.78 31.09 -11.59
C GLU A 208 4.31 30.97 -11.58
N HIS A 209 5.00 32.10 -11.55
CA HIS A 209 6.46 32.13 -11.53
C HIS A 209 7.00 31.44 -10.26
N ILE A 210 6.45 31.78 -9.10
CA ILE A 210 6.90 31.19 -7.82
C ILE A 210 6.56 29.70 -7.78
N ALA A 211 5.34 29.28 -8.15
CA ALA A 211 4.91 27.89 -8.11
C ALA A 211 5.78 27.00 -9.01
N THR A 212 6.09 27.49 -10.22
CA THR A 212 6.95 26.78 -11.18
C THR A 212 8.37 26.60 -10.64
N GLU A 213 9.00 27.67 -10.17
CA GLU A 213 10.38 27.62 -9.70
C GLU A 213 10.55 26.84 -8.40
N VAL A 214 9.59 26.91 -7.48
CA VAL A 214 9.60 26.11 -6.25
C VAL A 214 9.51 24.63 -6.58
N THR A 215 8.58 24.23 -7.42
CA THR A 215 8.40 22.83 -7.81
C THR A 215 9.63 22.29 -8.52
N ARG A 216 10.15 23.03 -9.50
CA ARG A 216 11.36 22.67 -10.24
C ARG A 216 12.56 22.56 -9.32
N GLY A 217 12.77 23.55 -8.46
CA GLY A 217 13.94 23.60 -7.55
C GLY A 217 13.95 22.50 -6.50
N ILE A 218 12.79 22.10 -5.95
CA ILE A 218 12.69 20.97 -5.01
C ILE A 218 13.05 19.67 -5.74
N GLY A 219 12.47 19.41 -6.93
CA GLY A 219 12.76 18.22 -7.72
C GLY A 219 14.23 18.14 -8.13
N GLN A 220 14.81 19.25 -8.59
CA GLN A 220 16.23 19.33 -8.94
C GLN A 220 17.13 19.04 -7.74
N SER A 221 16.83 19.62 -6.57
CA SER A 221 17.60 19.37 -5.36
C SER A 221 17.58 17.89 -4.97
N ALA A 222 16.44 17.23 -5.06
CA ALA A 222 16.32 15.79 -4.76
C ALA A 222 17.21 14.95 -5.69
N GLN A 223 17.20 15.23 -7.00
CA GLN A 223 17.99 14.51 -7.99
C GLN A 223 19.49 14.73 -7.81
N GLU A 224 19.92 15.96 -7.58
CA GLU A 224 21.34 16.31 -7.45
C GLU A 224 21.96 15.83 -6.13
N THR A 225 21.19 15.82 -5.04
CA THR A 225 21.70 15.38 -3.72
C THR A 225 21.50 13.89 -3.48
N GLY A 226 20.60 13.24 -4.24
CA GLY A 226 20.19 11.86 -4.01
C GLY A 226 19.47 11.64 -2.67
N VAL A 227 19.12 12.72 -1.95
CA VAL A 227 18.29 12.68 -0.75
C VAL A 227 16.82 12.85 -1.16
N PRO A 228 15.89 11.99 -0.75
CA PRO A 228 14.47 12.19 -1.03
C PRO A 228 13.97 13.54 -0.53
N HIS A 229 13.27 14.28 -1.39
CA HIS A 229 12.54 15.49 -1.04
C HIS A 229 11.06 15.24 -1.28
N THR A 230 10.21 15.58 -0.34
CA THR A 230 8.77 15.44 -0.49
C THR A 230 8.08 16.80 -0.58
N TYR A 231 7.05 16.85 -1.40
CA TYR A 231 6.39 18.07 -1.81
C TYR A 231 5.08 18.27 -1.04
N GLY A 232 5.13 19.13 -0.02
CA GLY A 232 3.97 19.59 0.76
C GLY A 232 3.71 21.08 0.58
N VAL A 233 4.06 21.63 -0.60
CA VAL A 233 3.78 23.04 -0.96
C VAL A 233 2.43 23.11 -1.65
N LEU A 234 1.46 23.74 -1.01
CA LEU A 234 0.15 23.97 -1.59
C LEU A 234 0.18 25.03 -2.67
N THR A 235 -0.49 24.76 -3.80
CA THR A 235 -0.73 25.69 -4.89
C THR A 235 -2.25 25.78 -5.12
N CYS A 236 -2.88 26.85 -4.61
CA CYS A 236 -4.33 26.97 -4.50
C CYS A 236 -4.83 28.24 -5.20
N GLU A 237 -6.01 28.17 -5.79
CA GLU A 237 -6.68 29.32 -6.41
C GLU A 237 -7.22 30.30 -5.34
N ASN A 238 -7.60 29.77 -4.15
CA ASN A 238 -8.20 30.56 -3.09
C ASN A 238 -7.88 29.96 -1.71
N LEU A 239 -8.26 30.71 -0.66
CA LEU A 239 -8.03 30.32 0.74
C LEU A 239 -8.78 29.03 1.14
N GLU A 240 -9.99 28.84 0.62
CA GLU A 240 -10.81 27.65 0.94
C GLU A 240 -10.10 26.36 0.53
N GLN A 241 -9.55 26.32 -0.69
CA GLN A 241 -8.74 25.20 -1.16
C GLN A 241 -7.51 24.95 -0.29
N ALA A 242 -6.86 26.02 0.19
CA ALA A 242 -5.69 25.88 1.06
C ALA A 242 -6.08 25.29 2.43
N LEU A 243 -7.19 25.75 3.01
CA LEU A 243 -7.73 25.24 4.27
C LEU A 243 -8.12 23.76 4.17
N ASP A 244 -8.80 23.37 3.10
CA ASP A 244 -9.22 21.99 2.88
C ASP A 244 -8.03 21.03 2.86
N ARG A 245 -6.91 21.43 2.23
CA ARG A 245 -5.69 20.63 2.13
C ARG A 245 -4.75 20.72 3.34
N ALA A 246 -5.05 21.63 4.25
CA ALA A 246 -4.29 21.81 5.49
C ALA A 246 -4.94 21.09 6.71
N GLY A 247 -5.90 20.20 6.48
CA GLY A 247 -6.46 19.37 7.54
C GLY A 247 -7.96 19.55 7.78
N LEU A 248 -8.68 20.16 6.84
CA LEU A 248 -10.15 20.14 6.85
C LEU A 248 -10.67 18.93 6.05
N LYS A 249 -11.41 19.17 4.96
CA LYS A 249 -12.15 18.15 4.23
C LYS A 249 -11.26 17.20 3.40
N ALA A 250 -10.17 17.73 2.82
CA ALA A 250 -9.31 17.00 1.87
C ALA A 250 -8.01 16.44 2.51
N GLY A 251 -8.00 16.14 3.80
CA GLY A 251 -6.82 15.64 4.50
C GLY A 251 -5.78 16.72 4.77
N ASN A 252 -4.56 16.32 5.14
CA ASN A 252 -3.45 17.24 5.43
C ASN A 252 -2.24 16.88 4.57
N LYS A 253 -1.90 17.77 3.63
CA LYS A 253 -0.77 17.54 2.70
C LYS A 253 0.60 17.54 3.36
N GLY A 254 0.73 18.10 4.56
CA GLY A 254 1.94 17.94 5.37
C GLY A 254 2.08 16.52 5.93
N PHE A 255 0.98 15.93 6.38
CA PHE A 255 0.94 14.53 6.81
C PHE A 255 1.31 13.59 5.65
N GLU A 256 0.70 13.78 4.49
CA GLU A 256 0.97 12.98 3.30
C GLU A 256 2.43 13.10 2.85
N ALA A 257 2.97 14.34 2.81
CA ALA A 257 4.38 14.57 2.45
C ALA A 257 5.33 13.87 3.43
N ALA A 258 5.04 13.89 4.72
CA ALA A 258 5.86 13.20 5.72
C ALA A 258 5.77 11.67 5.60
N SER A 259 4.58 11.12 5.36
CA SER A 259 4.40 9.68 5.10
C SER A 259 5.19 9.23 3.88
N SER A 260 5.09 10.00 2.77
CA SER A 260 5.88 9.73 1.56
C SER A 260 7.40 9.83 1.80
N ALA A 261 7.86 10.72 2.70
CA ALA A 261 9.26 10.80 3.05
C ALA A 261 9.75 9.53 3.75
N VAL A 262 8.96 8.97 4.67
CA VAL A 262 9.28 7.72 5.37
C VAL A 262 9.37 6.57 4.36
N GLU A 263 8.37 6.43 3.50
CA GLU A 263 8.33 5.39 2.47
C GLU A 263 9.52 5.48 1.51
N MET A 264 9.86 6.68 1.02
CA MET A 264 10.98 6.89 0.11
C MET A 264 12.33 6.59 0.76
N VAL A 265 12.51 6.85 2.05
CA VAL A 265 13.72 6.45 2.79
C VAL A 265 13.79 4.93 2.93
N SER A 266 12.67 4.28 3.26
CA SER A 266 12.58 2.81 3.33
C SER A 266 12.94 2.17 1.99
N LEU A 267 12.35 2.61 0.88
CA LEU A 267 12.67 2.17 -0.49
C LEU A 267 14.16 2.33 -0.82
N LYS A 268 14.75 3.48 -0.51
CA LYS A 268 16.17 3.72 -0.75
C LYS A 268 17.06 2.76 0.03
N ARG A 269 16.73 2.47 1.29
CA ARG A 269 17.45 1.49 2.12
C ARG A 269 17.33 0.08 1.57
N MET A 270 16.15 -0.34 1.14
CA MET A 270 15.91 -1.65 0.50
C MET A 270 16.69 -1.81 -0.80
N ALA A 271 16.66 -0.80 -1.67
CA ALA A 271 17.41 -0.80 -2.93
C ALA A 271 18.93 -0.87 -2.72
N ALA A 272 19.45 -0.26 -1.66
CA ALA A 272 20.86 -0.36 -1.30
C ALA A 272 21.23 -1.77 -0.78
N ALA A 273 20.34 -2.39 0.01
CA ALA A 273 20.54 -3.73 0.56
C ALA A 273 20.53 -4.82 -0.53
N SER A 274 19.70 -4.68 -1.56
CA SER A 274 19.66 -5.63 -2.69
C SER A 274 20.91 -5.60 -3.55
N ARG A 275 21.53 -4.43 -3.74
CA ARG A 275 22.81 -4.31 -4.47
C ARG A 275 23.97 -5.00 -3.75
N GLY A 276 23.98 -5.01 -2.42
CA GLY A 276 25.02 -5.67 -1.62
C GLY A 276 24.98 -7.20 -1.64
N LYS A 277 23.83 -7.80 -1.96
CA LYS A 277 23.70 -9.27 -2.12
C LYS A 277 24.22 -9.77 -3.46
N ASN A 278 24.07 -8.99 -4.53
CA ASN A 278 24.51 -9.37 -5.87
C ASN A 278 26.03 -9.10 -6.12
N ALA A 279 26.71 -8.41 -5.21
CA ALA A 279 28.16 -8.15 -5.32
C ALA A 279 29.03 -9.22 -4.61
N LYS A 280 28.44 -10.29 -4.09
CA LYS A 280 29.13 -11.39 -3.40
C LYS A 280 28.99 -12.76 -4.09
N VAL A 281 28.68 -12.75 -5.39
CA VAL A 281 28.70 -13.98 -6.24
C VAL A 281 29.84 -13.89 -7.22
#